data_25db98bdfec1f3f74174218256dd0f36
#
_entry.id   25db98bdfec1f3f74174218256dd0f36
#
_cell.length_a   1.000
_cell.length_b   1.000
_cell.length_c   1.000
_cell.angle_alpha   90.00
_cell.angle_beta   90.00
_cell.angle_gamma   90.00
#
_symmetry.space_group_name_H-M   'P 1'
#
loop_
_entity.id
_entity.type
_entity.pdbx_description
1 polymer ?
#
loop_
_entity_poly.entity_id
_entity_poly.type
_entity_poly.pdbx_seq_one_letter_code
_entity_poly.pdbx_strand_id
1 'polypeptide(L)'
;MKKLAPIHPGTILKEELLTRRGISQTQLARDLKISFRRINEICQGKRPITLDTALRLSIYFGTSAELWLDLQRDYEIECLEDRKEIIRLKKEIHPCSENNFRASFLMKSR
;
A
#
# COMPACT_ATOMS: atom_id res chain seq x y z
N MET A 1 -13.95 17.36 12.64
CA MET A 1 -13.59 15.99 13.01
C MET A 1 -12.10 15.76 12.80
N LYS A 2 -11.47 15.14 13.74
CA LYS A 2 -10.04 14.90 13.66
C LYS A 2 -9.73 13.73 12.74
N LYS A 3 -8.84 13.92 11.78
CA LYS A 3 -8.46 12.90 10.85
C LYS A 3 -7.53 11.87 11.53
N LEU A 4 -7.80 10.60 11.30
CA LEU A 4 -6.95 9.54 11.83
C LEU A 4 -5.65 9.47 11.05
N ALA A 5 -4.58 9.04 11.72
CA ALA A 5 -3.30 8.84 11.05
C ALA A 5 -3.44 7.73 10.01
N PRO A 6 -2.70 7.82 8.90
CA PRO A 6 -2.71 6.75 7.90
C PRO A 6 -2.26 5.43 8.50
N ILE A 7 -2.88 4.35 8.04
CA ILE A 7 -2.58 3.00 8.53
C ILE A 7 -1.79 2.25 7.47
N HIS A 8 -0.58 1.84 7.82
CA HIS A 8 0.27 1.06 6.92
C HIS A 8 -0.31 -0.33 6.72
N PRO A 9 -0.29 -0.88 5.49
CA PRO A 9 -0.82 -2.23 5.26
C PRO A 9 -0.13 -3.31 6.11
N GLY A 10 1.09 -3.07 6.56
CA GLY A 10 1.78 -3.98 7.48
C GLY A 10 1.08 -4.11 8.82
N THR A 11 0.42 -3.05 9.28
CA THR A 11 -0.38 -3.11 10.50
C THR A 11 -1.57 -4.03 10.31
N ILE A 12 -2.22 -3.95 9.15
CA ILE A 12 -3.34 -4.82 8.83
C ILE A 12 -2.87 -6.26 8.76
N LEU A 13 -1.73 -6.51 8.11
CA LEU A 13 -1.16 -7.84 8.05
C LEU A 13 -0.91 -8.40 9.45
N LYS A 14 -0.26 -7.62 10.29
CA LYS A 14 0.11 -8.05 11.64
C LYS A 14 -1.12 -8.30 12.51
N GLU A 15 -2.02 -7.35 12.58
CA GLU A 15 -3.12 -7.39 13.55
C GLU A 15 -4.32 -8.16 13.06
N GLU A 16 -4.69 -8.02 11.80
CA GLU A 16 -5.91 -8.64 11.30
C GLU A 16 -5.68 -10.06 10.78
N LEU A 17 -4.48 -10.34 10.27
CA LEU A 17 -4.24 -11.66 9.69
C LEU A 17 -3.37 -12.53 10.57
N LEU A 18 -2.20 -12.07 10.96
CA LEU A 18 -1.28 -12.92 11.72
C LEU A 18 -1.77 -13.17 13.13
N THR A 19 -2.12 -12.11 13.86
CA THR A 19 -2.55 -12.25 15.25
C THR A 19 -3.81 -13.09 15.35
N ARG A 20 -4.79 -12.82 14.52
CA ARG A 20 -6.07 -13.54 14.59
C ARG A 20 -5.95 -15.01 14.23
N ARG A 21 -4.99 -15.36 13.37
CA ARG A 21 -4.79 -16.75 12.95
C ARG A 21 -3.71 -17.47 13.72
N GLY A 22 -3.07 -16.79 14.67
CA GLY A 22 -1.99 -17.39 15.44
C GLY A 22 -0.77 -17.72 14.60
N ILE A 23 -0.53 -16.97 13.54
CA ILE A 23 0.61 -17.18 12.65
C ILE A 23 1.72 -16.21 13.07
N SER A 24 2.92 -16.74 13.34
CA SER A 24 4.06 -15.89 13.68
C SER A 24 4.67 -15.29 12.42
N GLN A 25 5.39 -14.18 12.60
CA GLN A 25 6.10 -13.58 11.48
C GLN A 25 7.17 -14.53 10.92
N THR A 26 7.79 -15.32 11.79
CA THR A 26 8.76 -16.32 11.37
C THR A 26 8.12 -17.37 10.48
N GLN A 27 6.95 -17.86 10.87
CA GLN A 27 6.23 -18.84 10.05
C GLN A 27 5.82 -18.24 8.72
N LEU A 28 5.30 -17.02 8.72
CA LEU A 28 4.90 -16.36 7.48
C LEU A 28 6.08 -16.21 6.53
N ALA A 29 7.21 -15.75 7.04
CA ALA A 29 8.41 -15.58 6.22
C ALA A 29 8.83 -16.92 5.59
N ARG A 30 8.80 -17.98 6.38
CA ARG A 30 9.15 -19.32 5.90
C ARG A 30 8.19 -19.76 4.79
N ASP A 31 6.89 -19.57 5.02
CA ASP A 31 5.87 -20.03 4.09
C ASP A 31 5.88 -19.22 2.79
N LEU A 32 6.19 -17.93 2.88
CA LEU A 32 6.27 -17.07 1.70
C LEU A 32 7.63 -17.16 1.00
N LYS A 33 8.61 -17.82 1.61
CA LYS A 33 9.97 -17.95 1.06
C LYS A 33 10.65 -16.60 0.91
N ILE A 34 10.47 -15.73 1.91
CA ILE A 34 11.19 -14.46 2.00
C ILE A 34 11.78 -14.32 3.39
N SER A 35 12.66 -13.33 3.59
CA SER A 35 13.37 -13.20 4.85
C SER A 35 12.45 -12.74 5.97
N PHE A 36 12.75 -13.16 7.19
CA PHE A 36 12.05 -12.67 8.38
C PHE A 36 12.18 -11.15 8.47
N ARG A 37 13.37 -10.61 8.16
CA ARG A 37 13.61 -9.18 8.23
C ARG A 37 12.62 -8.41 7.35
N ARG A 38 12.37 -8.92 6.15
CA ARG A 38 11.43 -8.28 5.22
C ARG A 38 10.03 -8.24 5.81
N ILE A 39 9.56 -9.37 6.36
CA ILE A 39 8.24 -9.44 6.98
C ILE A 39 8.18 -8.51 8.19
N ASN A 40 9.21 -8.55 9.04
CA ASN A 40 9.24 -7.74 10.25
C ASN A 40 9.21 -6.25 9.93
N GLU A 41 9.97 -5.81 8.94
CA GLU A 41 10.00 -4.41 8.54
C GLU A 41 8.67 -3.96 7.94
N ILE A 42 8.01 -4.83 7.19
CA ILE A 42 6.68 -4.53 6.66
C ILE A 42 5.69 -4.34 7.81
N CYS A 43 5.72 -5.26 8.78
CA CYS A 43 4.82 -5.19 9.93
C CYS A 43 5.09 -3.97 10.81
N GLN A 44 6.30 -3.45 10.80
CA GLN A 44 6.65 -2.24 11.52
C GLN A 44 6.37 -0.96 10.73
N GLY A 45 5.89 -1.09 9.50
CA GLY A 45 5.63 0.07 8.66
C GLY A 45 6.87 0.69 8.06
N LYS A 46 8.00 -0.01 8.11
CA LYS A 46 9.28 0.51 7.63
C LYS A 46 9.58 0.14 6.18
N ARG A 47 8.82 -0.77 5.62
CA ARG A 47 9.05 -1.26 4.27
C ARG A 47 7.70 -1.38 3.55
N PRO A 48 7.60 -0.92 2.31
CA PRO A 48 6.34 -1.03 1.57
C PRO A 48 6.07 -2.46 1.12
N ILE A 49 4.81 -2.74 0.82
CA ILE A 49 4.41 -3.99 0.18
C ILE A 49 4.57 -3.78 -1.32
N THR A 50 5.54 -4.49 -1.90
CA THR A 50 5.81 -4.45 -3.33
C THR A 50 4.93 -5.44 -4.07
N LEU A 51 4.97 -5.41 -5.40
CA LEU A 51 4.22 -6.36 -6.22
C LEU A 51 4.57 -7.80 -5.86
N ASP A 52 5.87 -8.10 -5.69
CA ASP A 52 6.29 -9.46 -5.33
C ASP A 52 5.68 -9.90 -4.01
N THR A 53 5.73 -9.06 -2.99
CA THR A 53 5.16 -9.39 -1.69
C THR A 53 3.64 -9.51 -1.78
N ALA A 54 2.99 -8.62 -2.54
CA ALA A 54 1.55 -8.68 -2.71
C ALA A 54 1.10 -9.99 -3.35
N LEU A 55 1.84 -10.46 -4.35
CA LEU A 55 1.53 -11.73 -5.01
C LEU A 55 1.67 -12.90 -4.03
N ARG A 56 2.74 -12.92 -3.25
CA ARG A 56 2.96 -13.99 -2.27
C ARG A 56 1.87 -13.99 -1.20
N LEU A 57 1.52 -12.82 -0.70
CA LEU A 57 0.44 -12.70 0.31
C LEU A 57 -0.90 -13.12 -0.26
N SER A 58 -1.18 -12.78 -1.51
CA SER A 58 -2.45 -13.13 -2.13
C SER A 58 -2.60 -14.65 -2.24
N ILE A 59 -1.54 -15.34 -2.60
CA ILE A 59 -1.56 -16.79 -2.71
C ILE A 59 -1.74 -17.41 -1.32
N TYR A 60 -1.04 -16.89 -0.33
CA TYR A 60 -1.05 -17.46 1.01
C TYR A 60 -2.39 -17.29 1.70
N PHE A 61 -2.98 -16.11 1.62
CA PHE A 61 -4.22 -15.78 2.32
C PHE A 61 -5.47 -15.90 1.46
N GLY A 62 -5.33 -16.16 0.17
CA GLY A 62 -6.50 -16.25 -0.71
C GLY A 62 -7.12 -14.90 -1.04
N THR A 63 -6.35 -13.84 -0.98
CA THR A 63 -6.79 -12.49 -1.35
C THR A 63 -6.30 -12.15 -2.75
N SER A 64 -6.69 -10.99 -3.27
CA SER A 64 -6.12 -10.51 -4.52
C SER A 64 -4.81 -9.76 -4.23
N ALA A 65 -3.93 -9.75 -5.22
CA ALA A 65 -2.72 -8.94 -5.11
C ALA A 65 -3.08 -7.45 -5.10
N GLU A 66 -4.12 -7.09 -5.85
CA GLU A 66 -4.59 -5.71 -5.93
C GLU A 66 -4.98 -5.17 -4.56
N LEU A 67 -5.59 -6.00 -3.71
CA LEU A 67 -5.94 -5.56 -2.36
C LEU A 67 -4.72 -4.98 -1.63
N TRP A 68 -3.62 -5.73 -1.63
CA TRP A 68 -2.41 -5.31 -0.93
C TRP A 68 -1.78 -4.07 -1.55
N LEU A 69 -1.77 -4.02 -2.89
CA LEU A 69 -1.21 -2.87 -3.59
C LEU A 69 -2.06 -1.63 -3.41
N ASP A 70 -3.38 -1.79 -3.38
CA ASP A 70 -4.28 -0.67 -3.13
C ASP A 70 -4.11 -0.12 -1.73
N LEU A 71 -3.98 -1.00 -0.74
CA LEU A 71 -3.75 -0.57 0.64
C LEU A 71 -2.44 0.22 0.76
N GLN A 72 -1.40 -0.25 0.08
CA GLN A 72 -0.10 0.44 0.09
C GLN A 72 -0.21 1.80 -0.58
N ARG A 73 -0.84 1.86 -1.74
CA ARG A 73 -1.01 3.12 -2.47
C ARG A 73 -1.82 4.13 -1.66
N ASP A 74 -2.92 3.67 -1.08
CA ASP A 74 -3.78 4.56 -0.30
C ASP A 74 -3.03 5.11 0.91
N TYR A 75 -2.22 4.28 1.56
CA TYR A 75 -1.40 4.73 2.67
C TYR A 75 -0.42 5.82 2.22
N GLU A 76 0.25 5.60 1.09
CA GLU A 76 1.24 6.57 0.60
C GLU A 76 0.59 7.89 0.22
N ILE A 77 -0.58 7.85 -0.41
CA ILE A 77 -1.30 9.06 -0.77
C ILE A 77 -1.70 9.83 0.49
N GLU A 78 -2.23 9.14 1.49
CA GLU A 78 -2.63 9.78 2.74
C GLU A 78 -1.43 10.42 3.45
N CYS A 79 -0.28 9.76 3.43
CA CYS A 79 0.93 10.32 4.03
C CYS A 79 1.35 11.62 3.32
N LEU A 80 1.26 11.65 2.00
CA LEU A 80 1.61 12.84 1.23
C LEU A 80 0.65 13.98 1.55
N GLU A 81 -0.64 13.68 1.67
CA GLU A 81 -1.63 14.69 2.03
C GLU A 81 -1.38 15.25 3.42
N ASP A 82 -1.06 14.38 4.38
CA ASP A 82 -0.77 14.81 5.74
C ASP A 82 0.46 15.70 5.82
N ARG A 83 1.44 15.48 4.94
CA ARG A 83 2.66 16.31 4.88
C ARG A 83 2.49 17.54 4.02
N LYS A 84 1.30 17.75 3.47
CA LYS A 84 1.00 18.87 2.58
C LYS A 84 1.87 18.86 1.32
N GLU A 85 2.33 17.68 0.92
CA GLU A 85 3.15 17.53 -0.28
C GLU A 85 2.37 17.89 -1.54
N ILE A 86 1.08 17.56 -1.57
CA ILE A 86 0.23 17.87 -2.71
C ILE A 86 0.15 19.38 -2.91
N ILE A 87 0.04 20.12 -1.82
CA ILE A 87 -0.01 21.59 -1.90
C ILE A 87 1.30 22.13 -2.48
N ARG A 88 2.42 21.58 -2.02
CA ARG A 88 3.74 22.00 -2.52
C ARG A 88 3.88 21.73 -4.02
N LEU A 89 3.47 20.54 -4.44
CA LEU A 89 3.55 20.17 -5.86
C LEU A 89 2.67 21.03 -6.73
N LYS A 90 1.49 21.41 -6.24
CA LYS A 90 0.61 22.28 -7.00
C LYS A 90 1.21 23.66 -7.23
N LYS A 91 2.08 24.11 -6.34
CA LYS A 91 2.77 25.39 -6.51
C LYS A 91 3.93 25.30 -7.49
N GLU A 92 4.56 24.13 -7.56
CA GLU A 92 5.74 23.93 -8.41
C GLU A 92 5.40 23.57 -9.85
N ILE A 93 4.35 22.79 -10.04
CA ILE A 93 4.05 22.23 -11.33
C ILE A 93 3.10 23.13 -12.11
N HIS A 94 3.48 23.43 -13.36
CA HIS A 94 2.62 24.13 -14.30
C HIS A 94 1.71 23.12 -15.00
N PRO A 95 0.40 23.14 -14.74
CA PRO A 95 -0.48 22.19 -15.43
C PRO A 95 -0.44 22.40 -16.93
N CYS A 96 -0.62 21.31 -17.66
CA CYS A 96 -0.73 21.38 -19.11
C CYS A 96 -1.95 22.20 -19.49
N SER A 97 -1.84 23.03 -20.56
CA SER A 97 -2.95 23.86 -21.00
C SER A 97 -4.11 23.02 -21.52
N GLU A 98 -3.85 21.78 -21.94
CA GLU A 98 -4.90 20.84 -22.32
C GLU A 98 -5.34 20.05 -21.11
N ASN A 99 -6.46 20.41 -20.54
CA ASN A 99 -6.92 19.80 -19.28
C ASN A 99 -7.84 18.61 -19.48
N ASN A 100 -8.21 18.27 -20.69
CA ASN A 100 -9.15 17.19 -20.92
C ASN A 100 -8.50 15.87 -21.31
N PHE A 101 -7.20 15.75 -21.10
CA PHE A 101 -6.47 14.51 -21.37
C PHE A 101 -7.11 13.31 -20.65
N ARG A 102 -7.44 13.48 -19.39
CA ARG A 102 -7.98 12.41 -18.59
C ARG A 102 -9.31 11.90 -19.15
N ALA A 103 -10.19 12.81 -19.53
CA ALA A 103 -11.48 12.42 -20.10
C ALA A 103 -11.28 11.66 -21.40
N SER A 104 -10.42 12.16 -22.29
CA SER A 104 -10.13 11.49 -23.55
C SER A 104 -9.56 10.10 -23.34
N PHE A 105 -8.62 9.97 -22.40
CA PHE A 105 -8.01 8.69 -22.10
C PHE A 105 -9.03 7.69 -21.58
N LEU A 106 -9.87 8.12 -20.64
CA LEU A 106 -10.88 7.21 -20.06
C LEU A 106 -11.90 6.77 -21.09
N MET A 107 -12.25 7.63 -22.02
CA MET A 107 -13.18 7.26 -23.07
C MET A 107 -12.60 6.25 -24.05
N LYS A 108 -11.29 6.32 -24.28
CA LYS A 108 -10.61 5.42 -25.22
C LYS A 108 -10.27 4.07 -24.63
N SER A 109 -10.25 3.94 -23.30
CA SER A 109 -9.82 2.71 -22.66
C SER A 109 -10.91 1.65 -22.57
N ARG A 110 -12.01 1.87 -23.20
CA ARG A 110 -13.12 0.92 -23.23
C ARG A 110 -13.10 0.04 -24.46
#